data_694d4517486b674a77f3a53c41bdbec5
#
_entry.id   694d4517486b674a77f3a53c41bdbec5
#
_cell.length_a   1.000
_cell.length_b   1.000
_cell.length_c   1.000
_cell.angle_alpha   90.00
_cell.angle_beta   90.00
_cell.angle_gamma   90.00
#
_symmetry.space_group_name_H-M   'P 1'
#
loop_
_entity.id
_entity.type
_entity.pdbx_description
1 polymer ?
#
loop_
_entity_poly.entity_id
_entity_poly.type
_entity_poly.pdbx_seq_one_letter_code
_entity_poly.pdbx_strand_id
1 'polypeptide(L)'
;MYTPAKERYETMEYNRCGESGLMLPKVSLGLWHNFGDTSDYENMKQLCFTAFDNGITQFDLANNYGPAYGSAERNFGKILKEELMPYRDELIITTKAGYDMWEGPYGNWGSKKYLVASLDQSLKRMGLDYVDIYYHHRPDPETPLEETARALDGIVRSGKALYVGISNYNKEQTIEIAKLFKEMGTPFIINQRKYSMFDRTIETDGLKDYASKNGIGIITFCPLAQGLLTDRYLHGIPQDSRIRTDGRFLKENAITEETLAKINALNEIAKKRGESLAQMALAWILRDGDITSVLIGASKPAQILDNIGMLNAPVFTEEERAKIDE
;
A
#
# COMPACT_ATOMS: atom_id res chain seq x y z
N MET A 1 6.41 22.00 16.70
CA MET A 1 5.08 21.48 16.30
C MET A 1 4.95 21.70 14.81
N TYR A 2 4.69 20.64 14.09
CA TYR A 2 4.54 20.68 12.63
C TYR A 2 3.26 21.46 12.23
N THR A 3 3.36 22.22 11.16
CA THR A 3 2.22 22.93 10.55
C THR A 3 2.18 22.53 9.08
N PRO A 4 1.14 21.83 8.62
CA PRO A 4 1.05 21.38 7.25
C PRO A 4 0.85 22.51 6.25
N ALA A 5 1.26 22.30 5.00
CA ALA A 5 1.02 23.21 3.91
C ALA A 5 -0.47 23.49 3.75
N LYS A 6 -0.84 24.76 3.54
CA LYS A 6 -2.25 25.16 3.38
C LYS A 6 -2.84 24.62 2.09
N GLU A 7 -2.03 24.56 1.05
CA GLU A 7 -2.36 24.16 -0.31
C GLU A 7 -2.28 22.64 -0.53
N ARG A 8 -2.10 21.83 0.54
CA ARG A 8 -1.85 20.38 0.44
C ARG A 8 -2.90 19.58 -0.35
N TYR A 9 -4.11 20.09 -0.46
CA TYR A 9 -5.21 19.42 -1.17
C TYR A 9 -5.43 19.92 -2.60
N GLU A 10 -4.65 20.90 -3.08
CA GLU A 10 -4.93 21.54 -4.38
C GLU A 10 -4.48 20.67 -5.58
N THR A 11 -3.47 19.83 -5.41
CA THR A 11 -2.88 19.04 -6.51
C THR A 11 -3.19 17.56 -6.44
N MET A 12 -3.40 17.01 -5.23
CA MET A 12 -3.71 15.59 -5.06
C MET A 12 -5.15 15.31 -5.49
N GLU A 13 -5.31 14.30 -6.32
CA GLU A 13 -6.60 13.76 -6.69
C GLU A 13 -7.01 12.61 -5.76
N TYR A 14 -8.31 12.50 -5.47
CA TYR A 14 -8.87 11.49 -4.58
C TYR A 14 -9.89 10.64 -5.30
N ASN A 15 -9.76 9.33 -5.20
CA ASN A 15 -10.70 8.36 -5.77
C ASN A 15 -11.59 7.78 -4.66
N ARG A 16 -12.87 7.56 -4.99
CA ARG A 16 -13.77 6.84 -4.10
C ARG A 16 -13.31 5.38 -3.94
N CYS A 17 -13.25 4.90 -2.72
CA CYS A 17 -12.87 3.52 -2.41
C CYS A 17 -14.08 2.60 -2.63
N GLY A 18 -14.18 2.02 -3.82
CA GLY A 18 -15.32 1.22 -4.23
C GLY A 18 -16.63 2.01 -4.16
N GLU A 19 -17.69 1.40 -3.62
CA GLU A 19 -18.99 2.03 -3.38
C GLU A 19 -19.12 2.68 -1.99
N SER A 20 -18.02 2.76 -1.23
CA SER A 20 -18.04 3.39 0.10
C SER A 20 -18.04 4.93 0.01
N GLY A 21 -18.27 5.58 1.16
CA GLY A 21 -18.11 7.03 1.29
C GLY A 21 -16.67 7.50 1.41
N LEU A 22 -15.71 6.57 1.60
CA LEU A 22 -14.32 6.91 1.83
C LEU A 22 -13.61 7.31 0.52
N MET A 23 -12.87 8.42 0.57
CA MET A 23 -11.99 8.86 -0.51
C MET A 23 -10.54 8.56 -0.16
N LEU A 24 -9.80 7.96 -1.07
CA LEU A 24 -8.35 7.74 -0.91
C LEU A 24 -7.57 8.60 -1.91
N PRO A 25 -6.40 9.13 -1.52
CA PRO A 25 -5.53 9.82 -2.46
C PRO A 25 -5.06 8.86 -3.54
N LYS A 26 -4.86 9.34 -4.77
CA LYS A 26 -4.30 8.51 -5.86
C LYS A 26 -2.95 7.92 -5.49
N VAL A 27 -2.17 8.60 -4.63
CA VAL A 27 -0.90 8.12 -4.08
C VAL A 27 -1.01 8.02 -2.57
N SER A 28 -0.67 6.86 -2.00
CA SER A 28 -0.63 6.59 -0.55
C SER A 28 0.78 6.21 -0.11
N LEU A 29 1.13 6.46 1.16
CA LEU A 29 2.46 6.15 1.69
C LEU A 29 2.46 4.86 2.50
N GLY A 30 3.26 3.88 2.06
CA GLY A 30 3.50 2.62 2.76
C GLY A 30 4.70 2.73 3.71
N LEU A 31 4.51 2.29 4.95
CA LEU A 31 5.51 2.39 6.02
C LEU A 31 6.20 1.05 6.30
N TRP A 32 6.32 0.19 5.28
CA TRP A 32 6.94 -1.13 5.46
C TRP A 32 8.44 -1.06 5.69
N HIS A 33 9.17 -0.40 4.78
CA HIS A 33 10.60 -0.14 4.90
C HIS A 33 10.84 1.29 5.39
N ASN A 34 12.01 1.55 5.95
CA ASN A 34 12.47 2.87 6.41
C ASN A 34 11.72 3.43 7.64
N PHE A 35 10.86 2.62 8.29
CA PHE A 35 10.16 2.99 9.52
C PHE A 35 10.48 2.06 10.71
N GLY A 36 11.44 1.15 10.55
CA GLY A 36 11.92 0.26 11.61
C GLY A 36 12.87 0.95 12.60
N ASP A 37 13.23 0.23 13.66
CA ASP A 37 14.10 0.76 14.75
C ASP A 37 15.54 1.11 14.28
N THR A 38 15.96 0.62 13.11
CA THR A 38 17.28 0.92 12.52
C THR A 38 17.26 2.12 11.58
N SER A 39 16.12 2.73 11.36
CA SER A 39 15.96 3.86 10.45
C SER A 39 16.08 5.19 11.19
N ASP A 40 16.50 6.23 10.47
CA ASP A 40 16.61 7.58 11.03
C ASP A 40 15.23 8.17 11.33
N TYR A 41 14.99 8.55 12.58
CA TYR A 41 13.70 9.04 13.04
C TYR A 41 13.31 10.40 12.42
N GLU A 42 14.28 11.31 12.26
CA GLU A 42 14.00 12.60 11.63
C GLU A 42 13.67 12.43 10.15
N ASN A 43 14.31 11.49 9.45
CA ASN A 43 13.92 11.16 8.08
C ASN A 43 12.51 10.57 8.02
N MET A 44 12.10 9.71 8.98
CA MET A 44 10.71 9.22 9.04
C MET A 44 9.71 10.37 9.17
N LYS A 45 9.98 11.34 10.03
CA LYS A 45 9.16 12.55 10.19
C LYS A 45 9.07 13.32 8.88
N GLN A 46 10.20 13.57 8.22
CA GLN A 46 10.23 14.29 6.95
C GLN A 46 9.46 13.57 5.84
N LEU A 47 9.50 12.23 5.80
CA LEU A 47 8.69 11.44 4.87
C LEU A 47 7.20 11.64 5.13
N CYS A 48 6.76 11.59 6.40
CA CYS A 48 5.36 11.82 6.77
C CYS A 48 4.91 13.26 6.46
N PHE A 49 5.74 14.25 6.78
CA PHE A 49 5.43 15.66 6.54
C PHE A 49 5.35 15.95 5.04
N THR A 50 6.35 15.51 4.26
CA THR A 50 6.35 15.68 2.81
C THR A 50 5.13 15.01 2.17
N ALA A 51 4.75 13.82 2.64
CA ALA A 51 3.55 13.14 2.16
C ALA A 51 2.29 13.97 2.44
N PHE A 52 2.09 14.40 3.69
CA PHE A 52 0.90 15.13 4.08
C PHE A 52 0.84 16.53 3.47
N ASP A 53 1.97 17.24 3.36
CA ASP A 53 2.08 18.54 2.70
C ASP A 53 1.70 18.51 1.20
N ASN A 54 1.69 17.32 0.60
CA ASN A 54 1.32 17.10 -0.80
C ASN A 54 0.03 16.28 -0.95
N GLY A 55 -0.83 16.26 0.08
CA GLY A 55 -2.16 15.64 0.01
C GLY A 55 -2.19 14.12 0.13
N ILE A 56 -1.07 13.47 0.44
CA ILE A 56 -1.09 12.05 0.80
C ILE A 56 -1.63 11.94 2.22
N THR A 57 -2.90 11.58 2.33
CA THR A 57 -3.59 11.43 3.63
C THR A 57 -3.55 10.01 4.17
N GLN A 58 -3.28 9.01 3.32
CA GLN A 58 -3.24 7.61 3.73
C GLN A 58 -1.83 7.14 4.08
N PHE A 59 -1.69 6.60 5.30
CA PHE A 59 -0.50 5.94 5.83
C PHE A 59 -0.81 4.47 6.10
N ASP A 60 -0.10 3.58 5.40
CA ASP A 60 -0.38 2.15 5.41
C ASP A 60 0.69 1.37 6.18
N LEU A 61 0.27 0.70 7.25
CA LEU A 61 1.10 -0.09 8.14
C LEU A 61 0.71 -1.58 8.14
N ALA A 62 1.41 -2.36 8.94
CA ALA A 62 1.01 -3.68 9.40
C ALA A 62 1.69 -3.99 10.74
N ASN A 63 1.10 -4.89 11.52
CA ASN A 63 1.60 -5.26 12.83
C ASN A 63 3.05 -5.78 12.81
N ASN A 64 3.45 -6.45 11.72
CA ASN A 64 4.79 -7.03 11.57
C ASN A 64 5.80 -6.13 10.82
N TYR A 65 5.44 -4.89 10.49
CA TYR A 65 6.38 -3.98 9.81
C TYR A 65 7.48 -3.51 10.73
N GLY A 66 8.67 -3.37 10.16
CA GLY A 66 9.91 -3.04 10.84
C GLY A 66 11.10 -3.65 10.11
N PRO A 67 12.28 -3.81 10.68
CA PRO A 67 12.65 -4.51 11.92
C PRO A 67 12.69 -3.59 13.15
N ALA A 68 12.41 -4.12 14.41
CA ALA A 68 11.77 -5.41 14.66
C ALA A 68 10.26 -5.32 14.41
N TYR A 69 9.53 -6.47 14.47
CA TYR A 69 8.07 -6.47 14.28
C TYR A 69 7.38 -5.48 15.22
N GLY A 70 6.45 -4.68 14.67
CA GLY A 70 5.75 -3.61 15.38
C GLY A 70 6.52 -2.29 15.51
N SER A 71 7.79 -2.23 15.08
CA SER A 71 8.58 -1.00 15.19
C SER A 71 8.06 0.12 14.29
N ALA A 72 7.57 -0.20 13.09
CA ALA A 72 6.98 0.80 12.21
C ALA A 72 5.75 1.48 12.86
N GLU A 73 4.87 0.70 13.49
CA GLU A 73 3.72 1.24 14.21
C GLU A 73 4.13 2.06 15.46
N ARG A 74 5.16 1.63 16.21
CA ARG A 74 5.68 2.42 17.33
C ARG A 74 6.25 3.76 16.89
N ASN A 75 7.08 3.75 15.86
CA ASN A 75 7.73 4.96 15.35
C ASN A 75 6.70 5.91 14.73
N PHE A 76 5.75 5.40 13.95
CA PHE A 76 4.65 6.23 13.43
C PHE A 76 3.75 6.76 14.55
N GLY A 77 3.43 5.94 15.56
CA GLY A 77 2.68 6.37 16.76
C GLY A 77 3.36 7.49 17.52
N LYS A 78 4.70 7.48 17.59
CA LYS A 78 5.48 8.59 18.15
C LYS A 78 5.33 9.85 17.30
N ILE A 79 5.45 9.75 15.97
CA ILE A 79 5.25 10.89 15.05
C ILE A 79 3.82 11.43 15.16
N LEU A 80 2.82 10.55 15.21
CA LEU A 80 1.42 10.95 15.43
C LEU A 80 1.31 11.78 16.71
N LYS A 81 1.76 11.25 17.84
CA LYS A 81 1.65 11.90 19.15
C LYS A 81 2.36 13.26 19.18
N GLU A 82 3.54 13.34 18.61
CA GLU A 82 4.37 14.56 18.66
C GLU A 82 3.90 15.65 17.70
N GLU A 83 3.39 15.27 16.51
CA GLU A 83 3.25 16.20 15.40
C GLU A 83 1.90 16.13 14.67
N LEU A 84 1.36 14.92 14.41
CA LEU A 84 0.24 14.72 13.48
C LEU A 84 -1.13 14.51 14.17
N MET A 85 -1.18 14.30 15.49
CA MET A 85 -2.43 14.04 16.20
C MET A 85 -3.48 15.16 16.03
N PRO A 86 -3.13 16.46 15.96
CA PRO A 86 -4.09 17.50 15.67
C PRO A 86 -4.83 17.35 14.33
N TYR A 87 -4.29 16.55 13.41
CA TYR A 87 -4.82 16.29 12.06
C TYR A 87 -5.37 14.87 11.90
N ARG A 88 -5.60 14.13 13.01
CA ARG A 88 -6.06 12.73 12.97
C ARG A 88 -7.29 12.53 12.07
N ASP A 89 -8.23 13.46 12.08
CA ASP A 89 -9.47 13.38 11.31
C ASP A 89 -9.27 13.65 9.80
N GLU A 90 -8.12 14.18 9.42
CA GLU A 90 -7.70 14.35 8.03
C GLU A 90 -6.89 13.15 7.51
N LEU A 91 -6.46 12.23 8.39
CA LEU A 91 -5.60 11.11 8.06
C LEU A 91 -6.39 9.81 7.95
N ILE A 92 -6.00 8.97 7.00
CA ILE A 92 -6.46 7.58 6.86
C ILE A 92 -5.31 6.69 7.30
N ILE A 93 -5.46 6.11 8.49
CA ILE A 93 -4.46 5.23 9.09
C ILE A 93 -4.93 3.80 8.98
N THR A 94 -4.12 2.97 8.32
CA THR A 94 -4.45 1.58 8.08
C THR A 94 -3.40 0.64 8.66
N THR A 95 -3.83 -0.50 9.19
CA THR A 95 -2.93 -1.56 9.61
C THR A 95 -3.48 -2.94 9.27
N LYS A 96 -2.65 -3.97 9.41
CA LYS A 96 -2.93 -5.33 8.96
C LYS A 96 -2.39 -6.36 9.95
N ALA A 97 -3.00 -7.54 9.97
CA ALA A 97 -2.45 -8.73 10.60
C ALA A 97 -2.70 -9.99 9.75
N GLY A 98 -1.76 -10.94 9.76
CA GLY A 98 -1.84 -12.17 8.97
C GLY A 98 -0.49 -12.89 8.83
N TYR A 99 0.62 -12.24 9.19
CA TYR A 99 1.97 -12.82 9.21
C TYR A 99 2.46 -13.00 10.64
N ASP A 100 3.57 -13.75 10.79
CA ASP A 100 4.18 -14.01 12.09
C ASP A 100 4.42 -12.72 12.88
N MET A 101 3.99 -12.72 14.13
CA MET A 101 4.13 -11.59 15.04
C MET A 101 4.69 -11.96 16.41
N TRP A 102 4.36 -13.16 16.92
CA TRP A 102 4.92 -13.73 18.14
C TRP A 102 4.97 -15.25 18.05
N GLU A 103 5.76 -15.88 18.92
CA GLU A 103 5.98 -17.32 18.95
C GLU A 103 4.73 -18.12 19.36
N GLY A 104 4.70 -19.38 18.95
CA GLY A 104 3.65 -20.33 19.28
C GLY A 104 2.46 -20.30 18.32
N PRO A 105 1.39 -21.06 18.61
CA PRO A 105 0.32 -21.33 17.65
C PRO A 105 -0.70 -20.19 17.45
N TYR A 106 -0.54 -19.07 18.17
CA TYR A 106 -1.52 -17.98 18.19
C TYR A 106 -0.98 -16.67 17.59
N GLY A 107 0.23 -16.69 17.06
CA GLY A 107 0.93 -15.47 16.60
C GLY A 107 0.92 -15.25 15.10
N ASN A 108 0.03 -15.91 14.34
CA ASN A 108 0.03 -15.89 12.88
C ASN A 108 -1.37 -16.15 12.29
N TRP A 109 -1.55 -15.91 10.99
CA TRP A 109 -2.69 -16.27 10.15
C TRP A 109 -3.98 -15.47 10.43
N GLY A 110 -5.15 -16.13 10.40
CA GLY A 110 -6.46 -15.47 10.33
C GLY A 110 -7.44 -15.82 11.43
N SER A 111 -7.02 -16.54 12.51
CA SER A 111 -7.92 -16.87 13.60
C SER A 111 -8.46 -15.61 14.31
N LYS A 112 -9.69 -15.68 14.82
CA LYS A 112 -10.28 -14.60 15.61
C LYS A 112 -9.38 -14.14 16.76
N LYS A 113 -8.76 -15.12 17.46
CA LYS A 113 -7.84 -14.81 18.57
C LYS A 113 -6.67 -13.95 18.10
N TYR A 114 -6.05 -14.31 16.98
CA TYR A 114 -4.90 -13.60 16.43
C TYR A 114 -5.27 -12.20 15.94
N LEU A 115 -6.35 -12.08 15.15
CA LEU A 115 -6.75 -10.82 14.56
C LEU A 115 -7.13 -9.77 15.61
N VAL A 116 -7.91 -10.15 16.62
CA VAL A 116 -8.31 -9.25 17.71
C VAL A 116 -7.10 -8.82 18.54
N ALA A 117 -6.29 -9.78 18.98
CA ALA A 117 -5.09 -9.46 19.76
C ALA A 117 -4.09 -8.57 18.98
N SER A 118 -3.93 -8.83 17.68
CA SER A 118 -3.05 -8.05 16.81
C SER A 118 -3.50 -6.60 16.70
N LEU A 119 -4.81 -6.35 16.49
CA LEU A 119 -5.32 -4.99 16.42
C LEU A 119 -5.17 -4.25 17.75
N ASP A 120 -5.47 -4.90 18.88
CA ASP A 120 -5.30 -4.29 20.21
C ASP A 120 -3.84 -3.87 20.45
N GLN A 121 -2.89 -4.72 20.04
CA GLN A 121 -1.47 -4.39 20.12
C GLN A 121 -1.08 -3.25 19.16
N SER A 122 -1.62 -3.23 17.93
CA SER A 122 -1.38 -2.18 16.95
C SER A 122 -1.88 -0.83 17.41
N LEU A 123 -3.11 -0.76 17.93
CA LEU A 123 -3.69 0.46 18.50
C LEU A 123 -2.83 0.99 19.66
N LYS A 124 -2.39 0.09 20.55
CA LYS A 124 -1.51 0.46 21.66
C LYS A 124 -0.16 1.01 21.18
N ARG A 125 0.46 0.40 20.15
CA ARG A 125 1.73 0.87 19.58
C ARG A 125 1.59 2.26 18.95
N MET A 126 0.48 2.50 18.25
CA MET A 126 0.23 3.77 17.56
C MET A 126 -0.38 4.84 18.50
N GLY A 127 -0.89 4.47 19.67
CA GLY A 127 -1.58 5.40 20.58
C GLY A 127 -2.92 5.87 20.03
N LEU A 128 -3.66 4.98 19.36
CA LEU A 128 -4.94 5.25 18.72
C LEU A 128 -6.06 4.43 19.36
N ASP A 129 -7.28 4.96 19.32
CA ASP A 129 -8.50 4.24 19.72
C ASP A 129 -9.07 3.40 18.58
N TYR A 130 -8.83 3.80 17.32
CA TYR A 130 -9.27 3.09 16.12
C TYR A 130 -8.33 3.35 14.94
N VAL A 131 -8.41 2.44 13.95
CA VAL A 131 -7.85 2.65 12.59
C VAL A 131 -8.98 2.84 11.59
N ASP A 132 -8.69 3.51 10.47
CA ASP A 132 -9.70 3.75 9.44
C ASP A 132 -10.00 2.46 8.68
N ILE A 133 -8.98 1.70 8.27
CA ILE A 133 -9.14 0.41 7.62
C ILE A 133 -8.27 -0.63 8.32
N TYR A 134 -8.87 -1.76 8.71
CA TYR A 134 -8.13 -2.92 9.20
C TYR A 134 -8.16 -4.04 8.18
N TYR A 135 -6.97 -4.54 7.79
CA TYR A 135 -6.83 -5.58 6.78
C TYR A 135 -6.52 -6.94 7.39
N HIS A 136 -7.16 -8.00 6.86
CA HIS A 136 -6.56 -9.32 6.92
C HIS A 136 -5.46 -9.40 5.85
N HIS A 137 -4.21 -9.61 6.29
CA HIS A 137 -3.01 -9.37 5.48
C HIS A 137 -2.79 -10.42 4.38
N ARG A 138 -3.27 -11.65 4.60
CA ARG A 138 -3.24 -12.74 3.62
C ARG A 138 -4.30 -13.79 3.96
N PRO A 139 -4.84 -14.54 2.97
CA PRO A 139 -5.74 -15.64 3.24
C PRO A 139 -5.07 -16.71 4.11
N ASP A 140 -5.81 -17.26 5.07
CA ASP A 140 -5.38 -18.36 5.93
C ASP A 140 -5.90 -19.67 5.33
N PRO A 141 -5.02 -20.66 5.00
CA PRO A 141 -5.45 -21.90 4.39
C PRO A 141 -6.14 -22.88 5.36
N GLU A 142 -5.99 -22.69 6.68
CA GLU A 142 -6.46 -23.62 7.70
C GLU A 142 -7.65 -23.10 8.51
N THR A 143 -7.76 -21.79 8.71
CA THR A 143 -8.88 -21.19 9.43
C THR A 143 -10.09 -21.05 8.51
N PRO A 144 -11.29 -21.54 8.92
CA PRO A 144 -12.51 -21.32 8.17
C PRO A 144 -12.71 -19.83 7.87
N LEU A 145 -13.03 -19.51 6.61
CA LEU A 145 -13.16 -18.12 6.15
C LEU A 145 -14.22 -17.34 6.93
N GLU A 146 -15.27 -18.03 7.37
CA GLU A 146 -16.34 -17.48 8.21
C GLU A 146 -15.83 -17.02 9.58
N GLU A 147 -14.85 -17.70 10.18
CA GLU A 147 -14.25 -17.26 11.45
C GLU A 147 -13.49 -15.96 11.25
N THR A 148 -12.66 -15.90 10.21
CA THR A 148 -11.93 -14.68 9.84
C THR A 148 -12.89 -13.52 9.56
N ALA A 149 -13.93 -13.76 8.77
CA ALA A 149 -14.92 -12.73 8.43
C ALA A 149 -15.69 -12.24 9.68
N ARG A 150 -16.12 -13.15 10.57
CA ARG A 150 -16.77 -12.79 11.84
C ARG A 150 -15.84 -12.07 12.81
N ALA A 151 -14.54 -12.36 12.78
CA ALA A 151 -13.55 -11.65 13.58
C ALA A 151 -13.45 -10.18 13.14
N LEU A 152 -13.34 -9.95 11.84
CA LEU A 152 -13.27 -8.61 11.26
C LEU A 152 -14.58 -7.82 11.45
N ASP A 153 -15.75 -8.46 11.29
CA ASP A 153 -17.04 -7.85 11.60
C ASP A 153 -17.12 -7.42 13.07
N GLY A 154 -16.72 -8.30 14.00
CA GLY A 154 -16.69 -7.99 15.42
C GLY A 154 -15.75 -6.82 15.77
N ILE A 155 -14.63 -6.70 15.09
CA ILE A 155 -13.69 -5.59 15.23
C ILE A 155 -14.35 -4.27 14.83
N VAL A 156 -15.03 -4.21 13.68
CA VAL A 156 -15.74 -3.00 13.24
C VAL A 156 -16.86 -2.66 14.24
N ARG A 157 -17.68 -3.63 14.64
CA ARG A 157 -18.75 -3.39 15.61
C ARG A 157 -18.24 -2.92 16.97
N SER A 158 -17.01 -3.25 17.34
CA SER A 158 -16.37 -2.74 18.56
C SER A 158 -15.86 -1.30 18.45
N GLY A 159 -15.92 -0.70 17.25
CA GLY A 159 -15.43 0.65 16.99
C GLY A 159 -13.92 0.77 16.84
N LYS A 160 -13.18 -0.35 16.80
CA LYS A 160 -11.71 -0.34 16.66
C LYS A 160 -11.21 -0.22 15.23
N ALA A 161 -12.08 -0.40 14.25
CA ALA A 161 -11.86 -0.08 12.85
C ALA A 161 -13.15 0.45 12.23
N LEU A 162 -13.04 1.39 11.29
CA LEU A 162 -14.21 1.93 10.60
C LEU A 162 -14.61 1.05 9.41
N TYR A 163 -13.63 0.51 8.70
CA TYR A 163 -13.80 -0.32 7.51
C TYR A 163 -12.92 -1.57 7.58
N VAL A 164 -13.32 -2.58 6.80
CA VAL A 164 -12.55 -3.81 6.60
C VAL A 164 -11.91 -3.79 5.22
N GLY A 165 -10.65 -4.22 5.17
CA GLY A 165 -9.95 -4.58 3.95
C GLY A 165 -9.42 -6.02 4.01
N ILE A 166 -9.06 -6.52 2.85
CA ILE A 166 -8.29 -7.77 2.70
C ILE A 166 -7.04 -7.51 1.88
N SER A 167 -6.06 -8.39 1.97
CA SER A 167 -4.83 -8.28 1.18
C SER A 167 -4.38 -9.65 0.70
N ASN A 168 -3.81 -9.71 -0.51
CA ASN A 168 -3.34 -10.95 -1.14
C ASN A 168 -4.42 -12.00 -1.45
N TYR A 169 -5.69 -11.66 -1.37
CA TYR A 169 -6.80 -12.52 -1.81
C TYR A 169 -6.92 -12.48 -3.33
N ASN A 170 -6.98 -13.64 -3.98
CA ASN A 170 -7.28 -13.76 -5.40
C ASN A 170 -8.78 -13.49 -5.66
N LYS A 171 -9.21 -13.58 -6.92
CA LYS A 171 -10.59 -13.31 -7.30
C LYS A 171 -11.59 -14.20 -6.57
N GLU A 172 -11.39 -15.52 -6.58
CA GLU A 172 -12.28 -16.51 -5.97
C GLU A 172 -12.43 -16.27 -4.47
N GLN A 173 -11.32 -16.10 -3.76
CA GLN A 173 -11.30 -15.80 -2.33
C GLN A 173 -11.95 -14.46 -2.01
N THR A 174 -11.80 -13.46 -2.90
CA THR A 174 -12.45 -12.15 -2.74
C THR A 174 -13.98 -12.30 -2.90
N ILE A 175 -14.46 -13.10 -3.86
CA ILE A 175 -15.89 -13.39 -4.04
C ILE A 175 -16.48 -14.02 -2.78
N GLU A 176 -15.82 -15.03 -2.24
CA GLU A 176 -16.31 -15.78 -1.07
C GLU A 176 -16.40 -14.88 0.17
N ILE A 177 -15.33 -14.14 0.49
CA ILE A 177 -15.33 -13.30 1.68
C ILE A 177 -16.25 -12.07 1.53
N ALA A 178 -16.36 -11.49 0.32
CA ALA A 178 -17.28 -10.39 0.05
C ALA A 178 -18.74 -10.79 0.27
N LYS A 179 -19.11 -12.02 -0.10
CA LYS A 179 -20.44 -12.57 0.18
C LYS A 179 -20.70 -12.63 1.68
N LEU A 180 -19.77 -13.14 2.47
CA LEU A 180 -19.90 -13.22 3.93
C LEU A 180 -20.05 -11.82 4.54
N PHE A 181 -19.23 -10.85 4.13
CA PHE A 181 -19.35 -9.48 4.63
C PHE A 181 -20.68 -8.83 4.26
N LYS A 182 -21.16 -9.06 3.04
CA LYS A 182 -22.47 -8.57 2.59
C LYS A 182 -23.62 -9.14 3.44
N GLU A 183 -23.60 -10.44 3.73
CA GLU A 183 -24.60 -11.11 4.58
C GLU A 183 -24.58 -10.57 6.01
N MET A 184 -23.43 -10.21 6.55
CA MET A 184 -23.25 -9.63 7.89
C MET A 184 -23.51 -8.11 7.94
N GLY A 185 -23.56 -7.42 6.79
CA GLY A 185 -23.61 -5.96 6.71
C GLY A 185 -22.30 -5.29 7.15
N THR A 186 -21.17 -5.99 7.01
CA THR A 186 -19.84 -5.47 7.36
C THR A 186 -19.35 -4.53 6.27
N PRO A 187 -18.80 -3.33 6.60
CA PRO A 187 -18.30 -2.37 5.62
C PRO A 187 -16.93 -2.80 5.04
N PHE A 188 -16.98 -3.80 4.17
CA PHE A 188 -15.83 -4.26 3.38
C PHE A 188 -15.70 -3.40 2.13
N ILE A 189 -14.54 -2.76 1.93
CA ILE A 189 -14.39 -1.74 0.90
C ILE A 189 -13.22 -1.93 -0.04
N ILE A 190 -12.21 -2.77 0.30
CA ILE A 190 -10.93 -2.73 -0.42
C ILE A 190 -10.14 -4.04 -0.35
N ASN A 191 -9.48 -4.41 -1.46
CA ASN A 191 -8.45 -5.45 -1.50
C ASN A 191 -7.08 -4.82 -1.85
N GLN A 192 -6.07 -5.06 -1.02
CA GLN A 192 -4.70 -4.62 -1.26
C GLN A 192 -3.92 -5.71 -1.99
N ARG A 193 -3.45 -5.43 -3.22
CA ARG A 193 -2.82 -6.42 -4.10
C ARG A 193 -1.49 -5.94 -4.68
N LYS A 194 -0.60 -6.89 -4.97
CA LYS A 194 0.58 -6.61 -5.79
C LYS A 194 0.16 -6.32 -7.22
N TYR A 195 0.61 -5.20 -7.76
CA TYR A 195 0.36 -4.85 -9.15
C TYR A 195 1.40 -3.84 -9.65
N SER A 196 1.95 -4.10 -10.81
CA SER A 196 2.92 -3.25 -11.50
C SER A 196 2.98 -3.65 -12.97
N MET A 197 3.71 -2.94 -13.81
CA MET A 197 3.98 -3.35 -15.19
C MET A 197 4.61 -4.76 -15.29
N PHE A 198 5.33 -5.22 -14.24
CA PHE A 198 5.99 -6.54 -14.18
C PHE A 198 5.17 -7.62 -13.45
N ASP A 199 4.08 -7.26 -12.80
CA ASP A 199 3.18 -8.21 -12.14
C ASP A 199 1.74 -7.82 -12.44
N ARG A 200 1.13 -8.49 -13.38
CA ARG A 200 -0.23 -8.24 -13.87
C ARG A 200 -1.23 -9.32 -13.45
N THR A 201 -0.92 -10.03 -12.38
CA THR A 201 -1.73 -11.17 -11.90
C THR A 201 -3.19 -10.78 -11.67
N ILE A 202 -3.47 -9.58 -11.13
CA ILE A 202 -4.85 -9.13 -10.91
C ILE A 202 -5.66 -8.85 -12.19
N GLU A 203 -4.99 -8.68 -13.32
CA GLU A 203 -5.65 -8.63 -14.63
C GLU A 203 -5.95 -10.04 -15.12
N THR A 204 -4.95 -10.94 -15.08
CA THR A 204 -5.04 -12.29 -15.63
C THR A 204 -5.95 -13.22 -14.83
N ASP A 205 -6.05 -13.04 -13.51
CA ASP A 205 -7.01 -13.78 -12.67
C ASP A 205 -8.41 -13.14 -12.68
N GLY A 206 -8.57 -11.97 -13.30
CA GLY A 206 -9.81 -11.23 -13.43
C GLY A 206 -10.31 -10.56 -12.15
N LEU A 207 -9.45 -10.42 -11.13
CA LEU A 207 -9.79 -9.73 -9.88
C LEU A 207 -10.05 -8.24 -10.12
N LYS A 208 -9.25 -7.59 -10.96
CA LYS A 208 -9.40 -6.16 -11.28
C LYS A 208 -10.80 -5.86 -11.80
N ASP A 209 -11.24 -6.61 -12.80
CA ASP A 209 -12.58 -6.48 -13.38
C ASP A 209 -13.70 -6.81 -12.40
N TYR A 210 -13.52 -7.86 -11.60
CA TYR A 210 -14.50 -8.25 -10.58
C TYR A 210 -14.67 -7.14 -9.53
N ALA A 211 -13.60 -6.62 -9.00
CA ALA A 211 -13.62 -5.59 -7.96
C ALA A 211 -14.28 -4.30 -8.47
N SER A 212 -13.90 -3.83 -9.67
CA SER A 212 -14.51 -2.66 -10.32
C SER A 212 -16.02 -2.82 -10.47
N LYS A 213 -16.49 -3.98 -10.95
CA LYS A 213 -17.92 -4.25 -11.17
C LYS A 213 -18.73 -4.46 -9.89
N ASN A 214 -18.09 -4.74 -8.77
CA ASN A 214 -18.75 -5.05 -7.48
C ASN A 214 -18.48 -4.00 -6.39
N GLY A 215 -18.02 -2.80 -6.78
CA GLY A 215 -17.84 -1.70 -5.85
C GLY A 215 -16.76 -1.94 -4.78
N ILE A 216 -15.75 -2.76 -5.08
CA ILE A 216 -14.61 -3.03 -4.20
C ILE A 216 -13.41 -2.23 -4.70
N GLY A 217 -12.82 -1.40 -3.86
CA GLY A 217 -11.60 -0.68 -4.18
C GLY A 217 -10.39 -1.62 -4.29
N ILE A 218 -9.41 -1.24 -5.10
CA ILE A 218 -8.09 -1.90 -5.13
C ILE A 218 -7.03 -0.86 -4.82
N ILE A 219 -6.19 -1.15 -3.82
CA ILE A 219 -4.93 -0.42 -3.59
C ILE A 219 -3.76 -1.34 -3.91
N THR A 220 -2.74 -0.82 -4.59
CA THR A 220 -1.66 -1.66 -5.09
C THR A 220 -0.36 -1.43 -4.35
N PHE A 221 0.26 -2.50 -3.87
CA PHE A 221 1.61 -2.46 -3.30
C PHE A 221 2.67 -2.92 -4.31
N CYS A 222 3.93 -2.53 -4.05
CA CYS A 222 5.06 -2.74 -4.96
C CYS A 222 4.83 -2.19 -6.39
N PRO A 223 4.23 -1.01 -6.58
CA PRO A 223 3.89 -0.48 -7.89
C PRO A 223 5.13 -0.24 -8.77
N LEU A 224 6.28 0.01 -8.16
CA LEU A 224 7.58 0.21 -8.83
C LEU A 224 8.43 -1.08 -8.85
N ALA A 225 7.84 -2.27 -8.68
CA ALA A 225 8.54 -3.55 -8.69
C ALA A 225 9.80 -3.54 -7.81
N GLN A 226 9.69 -3.01 -6.58
CA GLN A 226 10.79 -2.85 -5.62
C GLN A 226 11.93 -1.94 -6.09
N GLY A 227 11.65 -1.03 -7.00
CA GLY A 227 12.59 -0.07 -7.56
C GLY A 227 13.12 -0.45 -8.95
N LEU A 228 12.76 -1.60 -9.51
CA LEU A 228 13.12 -1.97 -10.88
C LEU A 228 12.52 -1.02 -11.92
N LEU A 229 11.33 -0.48 -11.66
CA LEU A 229 10.66 0.50 -12.51
C LEU A 229 11.04 1.95 -12.13
N THR A 230 12.34 2.16 -11.94
CA THR A 230 12.97 3.48 -11.73
C THR A 230 14.27 3.54 -12.52
N ASP A 231 14.89 4.71 -12.59
CA ASP A 231 16.20 4.90 -13.21
C ASP A 231 17.36 4.24 -12.45
N ARG A 232 17.10 3.77 -11.23
CA ARG A 232 18.08 3.30 -10.27
C ARG A 232 18.96 2.15 -10.77
N TYR A 233 18.40 1.26 -11.60
CA TYR A 233 19.10 0.06 -12.08
C TYR A 233 19.57 0.16 -13.55
N LEU A 234 19.33 1.26 -14.25
CA LEU A 234 19.71 1.45 -15.66
C LEU A 234 21.23 1.30 -15.91
N HIS A 235 22.05 1.64 -14.91
CA HIS A 235 23.51 1.64 -15.00
C HIS A 235 24.19 0.62 -14.07
N GLY A 236 23.44 -0.41 -13.63
CA GLY A 236 23.94 -1.45 -12.73
C GLY A 236 23.27 -1.41 -11.34
N ILE A 237 23.79 -2.21 -10.40
CA ILE A 237 23.23 -2.34 -9.05
C ILE A 237 23.89 -1.33 -8.12
N PRO A 238 23.19 -0.28 -7.63
CA PRO A 238 23.76 0.68 -6.69
C PRO A 238 24.13 0.02 -5.35
N GLN A 239 25.16 0.56 -4.69
CA GLN A 239 25.63 0.05 -3.39
C GLN A 239 24.56 0.16 -2.28
N ASP A 240 23.74 1.22 -2.34
CA ASP A 240 22.64 1.48 -1.41
C ASP A 240 21.31 0.85 -1.86
N SER A 241 21.31 -0.02 -2.86
CA SER A 241 20.12 -0.71 -3.36
C SER A 241 19.62 -1.76 -2.37
N ARG A 242 18.31 -2.07 -2.42
CA ARG A 242 17.71 -3.15 -1.62
C ARG A 242 18.36 -4.52 -1.87
N ILE A 243 18.86 -4.77 -3.06
CA ILE A 243 19.62 -5.98 -3.39
C ILE A 243 20.86 -6.11 -2.49
N ARG A 244 21.55 -5.01 -2.22
CA ARG A 244 22.77 -4.97 -1.42
C ARG A 244 22.52 -4.86 0.08
N THR A 245 21.45 -4.16 0.48
CA THR A 245 21.20 -3.81 1.88
C THR A 245 20.21 -4.74 2.56
N ASP A 246 19.24 -5.32 1.84
CA ASP A 246 18.22 -6.21 2.40
C ASP A 246 18.24 -7.62 1.77
N GLY A 247 18.23 -7.74 0.46
CA GLY A 247 18.32 -9.02 -0.27
C GLY A 247 17.19 -10.03 -0.02
N ARG A 248 16.26 -9.77 0.91
CA ARG A 248 15.19 -10.72 1.26
C ARG A 248 14.15 -10.86 0.16
N PHE A 249 13.79 -9.76 -0.49
CA PHE A 249 12.67 -9.69 -1.43
C PHE A 249 13.11 -9.42 -2.86
N LEU A 250 14.12 -8.58 -3.08
CA LEU A 250 14.72 -8.34 -4.39
C LEU A 250 16.14 -8.91 -4.39
N LYS A 251 16.37 -9.91 -5.22
CA LYS A 251 17.66 -10.60 -5.34
C LYS A 251 18.37 -10.18 -6.62
N GLU A 252 19.70 -10.34 -6.65
CA GLU A 252 20.53 -10.00 -7.80
C GLU A 252 20.11 -10.74 -9.09
N ASN A 253 19.62 -11.97 -8.96
CA ASN A 253 19.12 -12.78 -10.08
C ASN A 253 17.82 -12.23 -10.72
N ALA A 254 17.16 -11.24 -10.11
CA ALA A 254 16.04 -10.56 -10.74
C ALA A 254 16.49 -9.53 -11.81
N ILE A 255 17.77 -9.16 -11.83
CA ILE A 255 18.37 -8.24 -12.81
C ILE A 255 19.06 -9.08 -13.89
N THR A 256 18.27 -9.66 -14.77
CA THR A 256 18.74 -10.35 -15.96
C THR A 256 18.92 -9.36 -17.12
N GLU A 257 19.64 -9.77 -18.18
CA GLU A 257 19.75 -8.99 -19.41
C GLU A 257 18.36 -8.69 -20.00
N GLU A 258 17.44 -9.65 -19.95
CA GLU A 258 16.06 -9.47 -20.41
C GLU A 258 15.32 -8.42 -19.57
N THR A 259 15.42 -8.49 -18.24
CA THR A 259 14.81 -7.50 -17.34
C THR A 259 15.37 -6.10 -17.60
N LEU A 260 16.68 -5.98 -17.76
CA LEU A 260 17.32 -4.70 -18.08
C LEU A 260 16.88 -4.16 -19.45
N ALA A 261 16.76 -5.03 -20.45
CA ALA A 261 16.26 -4.62 -21.78
C ALA A 261 14.82 -4.07 -21.67
N LYS A 262 13.94 -4.72 -20.93
CA LYS A 262 12.57 -4.24 -20.67
C LYS A 262 12.56 -2.91 -19.92
N ILE A 263 13.35 -2.77 -18.85
CA ILE A 263 13.46 -1.51 -18.09
C ILE A 263 13.93 -0.37 -19.01
N ASN A 264 14.95 -0.62 -19.86
CA ASN A 264 15.45 0.39 -20.80
C ASN A 264 14.39 0.77 -21.84
N ALA A 265 13.68 -0.19 -22.42
CA ALA A 265 12.59 0.08 -23.37
C ALA A 265 11.48 0.94 -22.74
N LEU A 266 11.03 0.60 -21.52
CA LEU A 266 10.06 1.38 -20.77
C LEU A 266 10.58 2.79 -20.45
N ASN A 267 11.85 2.92 -20.08
CA ASN A 267 12.46 4.23 -19.80
C ASN A 267 12.52 5.13 -21.05
N GLU A 268 12.75 4.57 -22.24
CA GLU A 268 12.69 5.35 -23.49
C GLU A 268 11.25 5.82 -23.80
N ILE A 269 10.24 5.07 -23.44
CA ILE A 269 8.84 5.51 -23.55
C ILE A 269 8.61 6.67 -22.56
N ALA A 270 9.00 6.51 -21.29
CA ALA A 270 8.85 7.54 -20.26
C ALA A 270 9.52 8.86 -20.67
N LYS A 271 10.75 8.81 -21.16
CA LYS A 271 11.47 10.00 -21.68
C LYS A 271 10.71 10.73 -22.79
N LYS A 272 10.13 9.98 -23.75
CA LYS A 272 9.35 10.56 -24.85
C LYS A 272 8.08 11.24 -24.34
N ARG A 273 7.53 10.75 -23.23
CA ARG A 273 6.37 11.33 -22.55
C ARG A 273 6.72 12.51 -21.66
N GLY A 274 8.02 12.77 -21.43
CA GLY A 274 8.50 13.82 -20.51
C GLY A 274 8.39 13.46 -19.04
N GLU A 275 8.36 12.16 -18.72
CA GLU A 275 8.19 11.64 -17.37
C GLU A 275 9.43 10.86 -16.90
N SER A 276 9.60 10.71 -15.58
CA SER A 276 10.47 9.65 -15.04
C SER A 276 9.82 8.28 -15.26
N LEU A 277 10.65 7.22 -15.31
CA LEU A 277 10.12 5.85 -15.40
C LEU A 277 9.19 5.53 -14.23
N ALA A 278 9.49 6.03 -13.03
CA ALA A 278 8.64 5.86 -11.86
C ALA A 278 7.29 6.54 -12.04
N GLN A 279 7.25 7.78 -12.52
CA GLN A 279 6.01 8.52 -12.80
C GLN A 279 5.15 7.78 -13.82
N MET A 280 5.74 7.37 -14.94
CA MET A 280 5.02 6.61 -15.96
C MET A 280 4.47 5.28 -15.42
N ALA A 281 5.25 4.54 -14.63
CA ALA A 281 4.81 3.28 -14.05
C ALA A 281 3.63 3.44 -13.10
N LEU A 282 3.64 4.48 -12.27
CA LEU A 282 2.53 4.79 -11.36
C LEU A 282 1.28 5.25 -12.12
N ALA A 283 1.43 6.15 -13.09
CA ALA A 283 0.34 6.61 -13.96
C ALA A 283 -0.29 5.45 -14.75
N TRP A 284 0.54 4.50 -15.23
CA TRP A 284 0.06 3.32 -15.94
C TRP A 284 -0.85 2.44 -15.06
N ILE A 285 -0.55 2.28 -13.79
CA ILE A 285 -1.39 1.51 -12.87
C ILE A 285 -2.79 2.13 -12.74
N LEU A 286 -2.88 3.45 -12.72
CA LEU A 286 -4.13 4.20 -12.53
C LEU A 286 -4.86 4.54 -13.85
N ARG A 287 -4.33 4.14 -15.00
CA ARG A 287 -4.76 4.57 -16.35
C ARG A 287 -6.24 4.34 -16.68
N ASP A 288 -6.83 3.28 -16.13
CA ASP A 288 -8.19 2.87 -16.48
C ASP A 288 -9.24 3.25 -15.41
N GLY A 289 -8.80 3.81 -14.27
CA GLY A 289 -9.68 4.19 -13.16
C GLY A 289 -10.15 3.04 -12.25
N ASP A 290 -9.76 1.78 -12.53
CA ASP A 290 -10.15 0.60 -11.75
C ASP A 290 -9.32 0.43 -10.47
N ILE A 291 -8.19 1.12 -10.37
CA ILE A 291 -7.33 1.12 -9.19
C ILE A 291 -7.58 2.39 -8.39
N THR A 292 -7.88 2.24 -7.11
CA THR A 292 -8.23 3.35 -6.22
C THR A 292 -7.00 4.18 -5.86
N SER A 293 -5.88 3.52 -5.52
CA SER A 293 -4.67 4.17 -5.05
C SER A 293 -3.43 3.31 -5.30
N VAL A 294 -2.28 3.95 -5.49
CA VAL A 294 -0.97 3.29 -5.51
C VAL A 294 -0.24 3.53 -4.20
N LEU A 295 0.28 2.46 -3.60
CA LEU A 295 1.00 2.51 -2.34
C LEU A 295 2.50 2.60 -2.61
N ILE A 296 3.06 3.79 -2.48
CA ILE A 296 4.50 4.02 -2.65
C ILE A 296 5.26 3.81 -1.34
N GLY A 297 6.50 3.36 -1.45
CA GLY A 297 7.49 3.42 -0.39
C GLY A 297 8.59 4.41 -0.76
N ALA A 298 9.09 5.17 0.22
CA ALA A 298 10.17 6.13 0.00
C ALA A 298 11.22 6.01 1.10
N SER A 299 12.48 6.25 0.74
CA SER A 299 13.60 6.38 1.67
C SER A 299 14.07 7.83 1.84
N LYS A 300 13.61 8.73 0.97
CA LYS A 300 13.92 10.16 0.96
C LYS A 300 12.70 10.96 0.51
N PRO A 301 12.46 12.17 1.05
CA PRO A 301 11.36 13.05 0.65
C PRO A 301 11.30 13.32 -0.86
N ALA A 302 12.44 13.49 -1.52
CA ALA A 302 12.51 13.75 -2.96
C ALA A 302 11.85 12.63 -3.80
N GLN A 303 11.85 11.38 -3.33
CA GLN A 303 11.18 10.28 -4.03
C GLN A 303 9.64 10.41 -3.95
N ILE A 304 9.11 10.94 -2.84
CA ILE A 304 7.69 11.22 -2.73
C ILE A 304 7.30 12.30 -3.74
N LEU A 305 8.09 13.38 -3.81
CA LEU A 305 7.85 14.50 -4.74
C LEU A 305 7.94 14.06 -6.20
N ASP A 306 8.93 13.23 -6.56
CA ASP A 306 9.03 12.67 -7.90
C ASP A 306 7.81 11.81 -8.24
N ASN A 307 7.44 10.90 -7.34
CA ASN A 307 6.30 10.00 -7.55
C ASN A 307 4.96 10.74 -7.72
N ILE A 308 4.74 11.82 -6.96
CA ILE A 308 3.53 12.66 -7.10
C ILE A 308 3.47 13.34 -8.47
N GLY A 309 4.62 13.60 -9.10
CA GLY A 309 4.69 14.14 -10.46
C GLY A 309 3.85 13.35 -11.48
N MET A 310 3.56 12.08 -11.21
CA MET A 310 2.68 11.24 -12.02
C MET A 310 1.24 11.78 -12.17
N LEU A 311 0.80 12.66 -11.27
CA LEU A 311 -0.53 13.30 -11.37
C LEU A 311 -0.65 14.22 -12.59
N ASN A 312 0.47 14.67 -13.14
CA ASN A 312 0.55 15.48 -14.36
C ASN A 312 0.81 14.65 -15.62
N ALA A 313 0.80 13.31 -15.50
CA ALA A 313 1.10 12.41 -16.61
C ALA A 313 0.09 12.58 -17.76
N PRO A 314 0.56 12.64 -19.01
CA PRO A 314 -0.34 12.64 -20.15
C PRO A 314 -1.08 11.30 -20.27
N VAL A 315 -2.27 11.29 -20.86
CA VAL A 315 -3.02 10.06 -21.14
C VAL A 315 -2.19 9.15 -22.06
N PHE A 316 -2.20 7.85 -21.78
CA PHE A 316 -1.52 6.86 -22.62
C PHE A 316 -2.23 6.70 -23.96
N THR A 317 -1.46 6.79 -25.05
CA THR A 317 -1.94 6.43 -26.38
C THR A 317 -2.05 4.92 -26.55
N GLU A 318 -2.83 4.45 -27.54
CA GLU A 318 -2.92 3.02 -27.85
C GLU A 318 -1.56 2.42 -28.26
N GLU A 319 -0.74 3.19 -28.99
CA GLU A 319 0.61 2.78 -29.40
C GLU A 319 1.54 2.61 -28.19
N GLU A 320 1.47 3.51 -27.21
CA GLU A 320 2.26 3.40 -25.97
C GLU A 320 1.80 2.19 -25.16
N ARG A 321 0.48 1.97 -25.03
CA ARG A 321 -0.08 0.80 -24.33
C ARG A 321 0.41 -0.50 -24.97
N ALA A 322 0.34 -0.62 -26.29
CA ALA A 322 0.80 -1.79 -27.03
C ALA A 322 2.30 -2.07 -26.77
N LYS A 323 3.14 -1.01 -26.81
CA LYS A 323 4.59 -1.15 -26.55
C LYS A 323 4.93 -1.51 -25.10
N ILE A 324 4.09 -1.11 -24.14
CA ILE A 324 4.26 -1.48 -22.73
C ILE A 324 3.84 -2.94 -22.51
N ASP A 325 2.90 -3.44 -23.30
CA ASP A 325 2.38 -4.80 -23.20
C ASP A 325 3.29 -5.86 -23.89
N GLU A 326 4.23 -5.45 -24.75
CA GLU A 326 5.30 -6.29 -25.35
C GLU A 326 6.37 -6.71 -24.31
#